data_e0aa1421a7f61fba3c289f485a7578dd
#
_entry.id   e0aa1421a7f61fba3c289f485a7578dd
#
_cell.length_a   1.000
_cell.length_b   1.000
_cell.length_c   1.000
_cell.angle_alpha   90.00
_cell.angle_beta   90.00
_cell.angle_gamma   90.00
#
_symmetry.space_group_name_H-M   'P 1'
#
loop_
_entity.id
_entity.type
_entity.pdbx_description
1 polymer ?
#
loop_
_entity_poly.entity_id
_entity_poly.type
_entity_poly.pdbx_seq_one_letter_code
_entity_poly.pdbx_strand_id
1 'polypeptide(L)'
;TLGLSGNSNGIEIYGPSELRSFINSALKSSFCKLSFPLHFVEVENFASKNKILFENNKIKVNCACLKHKIPAYGYRVSEKDKPGIFDIKKAESLKIAPGPIYSELQQGKKVVLADGRTFDGKEFCGPPREGESFVYCTDTVFSESAVSLSKNADLLVHESTFSQEDESMAYEKLHSTTIMAAKTALLSNTKKLIITHLSPRY
;
A
#
# COMPACT_ATOMS: atom_id res chain seq x y z
N THR A 1 -17.56 -17.03 -1.68
CA THR A 1 -17.28 -15.85 -2.46
C THR A 1 -16.18 -16.08 -3.47
N LEU A 2 -14.84 -15.88 -3.21
CA LEU A 2 -13.81 -16.07 -4.25
C LEU A 2 -13.83 -17.50 -4.85
N GLY A 3 -14.00 -18.53 -4.02
CA GLY A 3 -14.16 -19.91 -4.50
C GLY A 3 -15.44 -20.11 -5.32
N LEU A 4 -16.55 -19.49 -4.91
CA LEU A 4 -17.82 -19.54 -5.64
C LEU A 4 -17.76 -18.81 -7.00
N SER A 5 -16.87 -17.82 -7.14
CA SER A 5 -16.60 -17.14 -8.42
C SER A 5 -15.61 -17.87 -9.33
N GLY A 6 -15.25 -19.12 -9.01
CA GLY A 6 -14.38 -19.96 -9.83
C GLY A 6 -12.90 -19.62 -9.75
N ASN A 7 -12.46 -18.87 -8.72
CA ASN A 7 -11.03 -18.60 -8.54
C ASN A 7 -10.28 -19.91 -8.25
N SER A 8 -9.29 -20.23 -9.04
CA SER A 8 -8.35 -21.34 -8.85
C SER A 8 -6.91 -20.85 -8.56
N ASN A 9 -6.65 -19.55 -8.70
CA ASN A 9 -5.32 -18.98 -8.44
C ASN A 9 -5.05 -18.97 -6.94
N GLY A 10 -3.79 -19.24 -6.57
CA GLY A 10 -3.35 -19.13 -5.19
C GLY A 10 -3.51 -17.72 -4.62
N ILE A 11 -3.75 -17.62 -3.31
CA ILE A 11 -3.79 -16.35 -2.59
C ILE A 11 -2.62 -16.30 -1.63
N GLU A 12 -1.83 -15.23 -1.72
CA GLU A 12 -0.79 -14.93 -0.74
C GLU A 12 -1.38 -14.14 0.43
N ILE A 13 -1.07 -14.59 1.64
CA ILE A 13 -1.52 -13.98 2.90
C ILE A 13 -0.28 -13.56 3.67
N TYR A 14 -0.15 -12.26 3.88
CA TYR A 14 0.95 -11.64 4.61
C TYR A 14 0.50 -11.32 6.03
N GLY A 15 1.16 -11.87 7.03
CA GLY A 15 0.81 -11.65 8.43
C GLY A 15 1.79 -12.31 9.39
N PRO A 16 1.53 -12.21 10.72
CA PRO A 16 2.35 -12.90 11.73
C PRO A 16 2.30 -14.42 11.56
N SER A 17 3.32 -15.09 12.07
CA SER A 17 3.49 -16.55 11.93
C SER A 17 2.27 -17.34 12.40
N GLU A 18 1.59 -16.87 13.46
CA GLU A 18 0.41 -17.51 14.05
C GLU A 18 -0.84 -17.43 13.14
N LEU A 19 -0.87 -16.50 12.18
CA LEU A 19 -2.01 -16.31 11.29
C LEU A 19 -2.34 -17.57 10.48
N ARG A 20 -1.32 -18.34 10.09
CA ARG A 20 -1.48 -19.62 9.40
C ARG A 20 -2.33 -20.59 10.22
N SER A 21 -1.99 -20.78 11.50
CA SER A 21 -2.70 -21.72 12.38
C SER A 21 -4.13 -21.26 12.66
N PHE A 22 -4.32 -19.95 12.84
CA PHE A 22 -5.65 -19.35 13.04
C PHE A 22 -6.57 -19.59 11.83
N ILE A 23 -6.11 -19.24 10.62
CA ILE A 23 -6.91 -19.40 9.40
C ILE A 23 -7.21 -20.87 9.13
N ASN A 24 -6.23 -21.77 9.26
CA ASN A 24 -6.44 -23.19 9.05
C ASN A 24 -7.44 -23.77 10.06
N SER A 25 -7.39 -23.33 11.32
CA SER A 25 -8.36 -23.75 12.34
C SER A 25 -9.76 -23.23 12.04
N ALA A 26 -9.90 -21.98 11.60
CA ALA A 26 -11.17 -21.40 11.20
C ALA A 26 -11.78 -22.15 10.00
N LEU A 27 -11.01 -22.45 8.98
CA LEU A 27 -11.44 -23.22 7.80
C LEU A 27 -11.89 -24.63 8.20
N LYS A 28 -11.13 -25.30 9.06
CA LYS A 28 -11.47 -26.63 9.57
C LYS A 28 -12.77 -26.62 10.37
N SER A 29 -12.92 -25.66 11.30
CA SER A 29 -14.10 -25.58 12.18
C SER A 29 -15.37 -25.18 11.43
N SER A 30 -15.25 -24.42 10.34
CA SER A 30 -16.38 -24.04 9.47
C SER A 30 -16.68 -25.07 8.38
N PHE A 31 -15.95 -26.19 8.32
CA PHE A 31 -16.01 -27.17 7.23
C PHE A 31 -15.83 -26.54 5.84
N CYS A 32 -15.16 -25.38 5.77
CA CYS A 32 -14.93 -24.68 4.51
C CYS A 32 -13.80 -25.33 3.71
N LYS A 33 -14.10 -25.69 2.46
CA LYS A 33 -13.11 -26.17 1.48
C LYS A 33 -12.86 -25.08 0.46
N LEU A 34 -11.60 -24.67 0.34
CA LEU A 34 -11.18 -23.70 -0.68
C LEU A 34 -10.88 -24.42 -1.99
N SER A 35 -11.21 -23.79 -3.12
CA SER A 35 -10.86 -24.25 -4.47
C SER A 35 -9.48 -23.79 -4.93
N PHE A 36 -8.73 -23.08 -4.09
CA PHE A 36 -7.43 -22.50 -4.37
C PHE A 36 -6.49 -22.63 -3.16
N PRO A 37 -5.17 -22.71 -3.39
CA PRO A 37 -4.20 -22.77 -2.31
C PRO A 37 -4.02 -21.43 -1.59
N LEU A 38 -3.67 -21.49 -0.29
CA LEU A 38 -3.24 -20.33 0.50
C LEU A 38 -1.73 -20.42 0.74
N HIS A 39 -1.02 -19.35 0.39
CA HIS A 39 0.39 -19.18 0.62
C HIS A 39 0.61 -18.14 1.72
N PHE A 40 1.20 -18.54 2.84
CA PHE A 40 1.42 -17.66 3.98
C PHE A 40 2.86 -17.14 3.97
N VAL A 41 3.00 -15.84 4.10
CA VAL A 41 4.28 -15.12 4.17
C VAL A 41 4.36 -14.44 5.54
N GLU A 42 5.35 -14.83 6.34
CA GLU A 42 5.59 -14.28 7.67
C GLU A 42 6.25 -12.90 7.58
N VAL A 43 5.56 -11.88 8.10
CA VAL A 43 5.99 -10.49 7.95
C VAL A 43 7.14 -10.08 8.89
N GLU A 44 7.38 -10.83 9.96
CA GLU A 44 8.46 -10.59 10.93
C GLU A 44 9.84 -10.49 10.26
N ASN A 45 10.07 -11.32 9.25
CA ASN A 45 11.31 -11.37 8.49
C ASN A 45 11.56 -10.12 7.62
N PHE A 46 10.52 -9.33 7.37
CA PHE A 46 10.55 -8.13 6.55
C PHE A 46 10.47 -6.86 7.40
N ALA A 47 9.56 -6.82 8.37
CA ALA A 47 9.28 -5.66 9.20
C ALA A 47 10.49 -5.20 10.02
N SER A 48 11.26 -6.14 10.57
CA SER A 48 12.47 -5.85 11.37
C SER A 48 13.67 -5.36 10.56
N LYS A 49 13.64 -5.52 9.23
CA LYS A 49 14.78 -5.24 8.34
C LYS A 49 14.47 -4.16 7.28
N ASN A 50 13.36 -3.46 7.40
CA ASN A 50 12.88 -2.46 6.42
C ASN A 50 12.85 -2.99 4.97
N LYS A 51 12.62 -4.30 4.79
CA LYS A 51 12.58 -4.94 3.48
C LYS A 51 11.26 -4.71 2.79
N ILE A 52 11.30 -4.78 1.47
CA ILE A 52 10.09 -4.80 0.64
C ILE A 52 9.40 -6.13 0.88
N LEU A 53 8.14 -6.06 1.31
CA LEU A 53 7.29 -7.23 1.53
C LEU A 53 6.77 -7.81 0.21
N PHE A 54 6.34 -6.93 -0.68
CA PHE A 54 5.84 -7.28 -2.00
C PHE A 54 6.16 -6.17 -3.00
N GLU A 55 6.47 -6.53 -4.24
CA GLU A 55 6.68 -5.57 -5.31
C GLU A 55 6.30 -6.19 -6.67
N ASN A 56 5.63 -5.39 -7.50
CA ASN A 56 5.39 -5.70 -8.91
C ASN A 56 5.62 -4.45 -9.77
N ASN A 57 5.16 -4.46 -11.03
CA ASN A 57 5.30 -3.33 -11.95
C ASN A 57 4.42 -2.11 -11.63
N LYS A 58 3.48 -2.22 -10.69
CA LYS A 58 2.50 -1.16 -10.33
C LYS A 58 2.67 -0.65 -8.91
N ILE A 59 2.92 -1.55 -7.97
CA ILE A 59 2.95 -1.23 -6.54
C ILE A 59 4.14 -1.84 -5.83
N LYS A 60 4.47 -1.24 -4.71
CA LYS A 60 5.43 -1.71 -3.73
C LYS A 60 4.77 -1.70 -2.36
N VAL A 61 4.96 -2.75 -1.57
CA VAL A 61 4.44 -2.87 -0.20
C VAL A 61 5.60 -3.01 0.77
N ASN A 62 5.60 -2.17 1.80
CA ASN A 62 6.50 -2.27 2.95
C ASN A 62 5.69 -2.53 4.22
N CYS A 63 6.32 -3.11 5.23
CA CYS A 63 5.72 -3.24 6.56
C CYS A 63 6.73 -2.83 7.64
N ALA A 64 6.20 -2.47 8.80
CA ALA A 64 6.98 -2.16 9.99
C ALA A 64 6.32 -2.74 11.24
N CYS A 65 7.14 -3.14 12.22
CA CYS A 65 6.62 -3.51 13.54
C CYS A 65 6.07 -2.27 14.23
N LEU A 66 4.89 -2.41 14.80
CA LEU A 66 4.24 -1.40 15.63
C LEU A 66 4.41 -1.74 17.12
N LYS A 67 4.12 -0.78 17.99
CA LYS A 67 4.31 -0.93 19.43
C LYS A 67 2.98 -1.28 20.10
N HIS A 68 2.72 -2.57 20.28
CA HIS A 68 1.53 -3.09 20.94
C HIS A 68 1.86 -4.29 21.84
N LYS A 69 0.88 -4.79 22.63
CA LYS A 69 1.05 -5.93 23.55
C LYS A 69 1.32 -7.25 22.85
N ILE A 70 0.72 -7.42 21.69
CA ILE A 70 0.93 -8.57 20.79
C ILE A 70 1.60 -8.10 19.52
N PRO A 71 2.19 -8.99 18.71
CA PRO A 71 2.78 -8.61 17.43
C PRO A 71 1.77 -7.85 16.56
N ALA A 72 2.09 -6.60 16.25
CA ALA A 72 1.27 -5.70 15.42
C ALA A 72 2.12 -5.07 14.32
N TYR A 73 1.54 -4.88 13.15
CA TYR A 73 2.25 -4.41 11.97
C TYR A 73 1.49 -3.31 11.26
N GLY A 74 2.23 -2.30 10.82
CA GLY A 74 1.75 -1.33 9.85
C GLY A 74 2.17 -1.72 8.45
N TYR A 75 1.37 -1.30 7.47
CA TYR A 75 1.63 -1.57 6.05
C TYR A 75 1.59 -0.28 5.25
N ARG A 76 2.55 -0.13 4.35
CA ARG A 76 2.56 0.95 3.36
C ARG A 76 2.46 0.35 1.98
N VAL A 77 1.45 0.77 1.23
CA VAL A 77 1.30 0.50 -0.20
C VAL A 77 1.66 1.78 -0.95
N SER A 78 2.61 1.69 -1.86
CA SER A 78 3.01 2.82 -2.71
C SER A 78 2.85 2.42 -4.17
N GLU A 79 2.18 3.24 -4.95
CA GLU A 79 2.22 3.10 -6.40
C GLU A 79 3.63 3.44 -6.92
N LYS A 80 4.02 2.82 -8.01
CA LYS A 80 5.20 3.29 -8.78
C LYS A 80 4.82 4.50 -9.60
N ASP A 81 5.81 5.34 -9.87
CA ASP A 81 5.62 6.50 -10.72
C ASP A 81 5.01 6.09 -12.06
N LYS A 82 4.06 6.89 -12.51
CA LYS A 82 3.35 6.69 -13.76
C LYS A 82 4.02 7.51 -14.87
N PRO A 83 4.02 7.05 -16.11
CA PRO A 83 4.45 7.87 -17.23
C PRO A 83 3.73 9.22 -17.22
N GLY A 84 4.39 10.23 -17.75
CA GLY A 84 3.80 11.54 -17.95
C GLY A 84 2.54 11.47 -18.82
N ILE A 85 1.75 12.52 -18.79
CA ILE A 85 0.58 12.62 -19.66
C ILE A 85 1.08 12.70 -21.11
N PHE A 86 0.54 11.81 -21.96
CA PHE A 86 0.85 11.75 -23.37
C PHE A 86 0.20 12.91 -24.12
N ASP A 87 0.99 13.64 -24.92
CA ASP A 87 0.50 14.76 -25.72
C ASP A 87 -0.09 14.25 -27.05
N ILE A 88 -1.39 13.94 -26.99
CA ILE A 88 -2.17 13.48 -28.13
C ILE A 88 -2.14 14.53 -29.26
N LYS A 89 -2.26 15.83 -28.91
CA LYS A 89 -2.29 16.92 -29.91
C LYS A 89 -0.99 17.00 -30.69
N LYS A 90 0.15 16.84 -30.02
CA LYS A 90 1.46 16.76 -30.68
C LYS A 90 1.54 15.56 -31.61
N ALA A 91 1.08 14.39 -31.19
CA ALA A 91 1.09 13.19 -32.01
C ALA A 91 0.21 13.37 -33.28
N GLU A 92 -0.99 13.91 -33.12
CA GLU A 92 -1.90 14.22 -34.23
C GLU A 92 -1.30 15.24 -35.21
N SER A 93 -0.67 16.32 -34.71
CA SER A 93 -0.03 17.34 -35.55
C SER A 93 1.10 16.74 -36.40
N LEU A 94 1.77 15.71 -35.88
CA LEU A 94 2.83 14.98 -36.60
C LEU A 94 2.27 13.82 -37.45
N LYS A 95 0.96 13.74 -37.60
CA LYS A 95 0.24 12.70 -38.38
C LYS A 95 0.61 11.27 -37.94
N ILE A 96 0.78 11.06 -36.63
CA ILE A 96 0.92 9.74 -36.04
C ILE A 96 -0.48 9.21 -35.78
N ALA A 97 -0.87 8.11 -36.42
CA ALA A 97 -2.20 7.54 -36.25
C ALA A 97 -2.39 6.97 -34.83
N PRO A 98 -3.56 7.18 -34.18
CA PRO A 98 -3.87 6.53 -32.91
C PRO A 98 -3.78 5.00 -33.00
N GLY A 99 -3.21 4.39 -31.95
CA GLY A 99 -3.06 2.94 -31.91
C GLY A 99 -1.98 2.49 -30.90
N PRO A 100 -1.51 1.25 -30.96
CA PRO A 100 -0.47 0.71 -30.07
C PRO A 100 0.79 1.58 -29.95
N ILE A 101 1.12 2.29 -31.02
CA ILE A 101 2.23 3.26 -31.12
C ILE A 101 2.15 4.32 -30.01
N TYR A 102 0.95 4.82 -29.68
CA TYR A 102 0.79 5.79 -28.60
C TYR A 102 1.23 5.23 -27.25
N SER A 103 0.94 3.95 -26.99
CA SER A 103 1.38 3.30 -25.75
C SER A 103 2.91 3.14 -25.72
N GLU A 104 3.55 2.83 -26.84
CA GLU A 104 5.00 2.72 -26.91
C GLU A 104 5.69 4.08 -26.72
N LEU A 105 5.19 5.13 -27.36
CA LEU A 105 5.64 6.50 -27.17
C LEU A 105 5.44 6.96 -25.72
N GLN A 106 4.28 6.65 -25.11
CA GLN A 106 4.01 6.97 -23.70
C GLN A 106 4.97 6.27 -22.74
N GLN A 107 5.49 5.10 -23.10
CA GLN A 107 6.53 4.40 -22.35
C GLN A 107 7.93 4.95 -22.57
N GLY A 108 8.08 6.05 -23.36
CA GLY A 108 9.37 6.67 -23.68
C GLY A 108 10.20 5.87 -24.69
N LYS A 109 9.60 4.92 -25.41
CA LYS A 109 10.30 4.12 -26.43
C LYS A 109 10.52 4.93 -27.70
N LYS A 110 11.59 4.59 -28.43
CA LYS A 110 11.77 5.05 -29.80
C LYS A 110 10.92 4.19 -30.72
N VAL A 111 10.15 4.84 -31.60
CA VAL A 111 9.24 4.20 -32.55
C VAL A 111 9.60 4.63 -33.95
N VAL A 112 9.61 3.69 -34.89
CA VAL A 112 9.78 3.92 -36.33
C VAL A 112 8.45 3.67 -37.01
N LEU A 113 7.94 4.67 -37.72
CA LEU A 113 6.70 4.53 -38.50
C LEU A 113 6.97 3.79 -39.84
N ALA A 114 5.89 3.30 -40.46
CA ALA A 114 5.99 2.63 -41.76
C ALA A 114 6.58 3.51 -42.90
N ASP A 115 6.48 4.84 -42.73
CA ASP A 115 7.05 5.81 -43.66
C ASP A 115 8.53 6.14 -43.37
N GLY A 116 9.17 5.44 -42.41
CA GLY A 116 10.57 5.63 -42.04
C GLY A 116 10.86 6.75 -41.03
N ARG A 117 9.85 7.55 -40.65
CA ARG A 117 10.03 8.57 -39.59
C ARG A 117 10.24 7.91 -38.23
N THR A 118 11.17 8.47 -37.47
CA THR A 118 11.49 8.01 -36.12
C THR A 118 11.12 9.07 -35.10
N PHE A 119 10.51 8.64 -34.00
CA PHE A 119 10.11 9.51 -32.89
C PHE A 119 10.63 8.95 -31.56
N ASP A 120 11.09 9.85 -30.67
CA ASP A 120 11.44 9.51 -29.30
C ASP A 120 10.23 9.76 -28.40
N GLY A 121 9.75 8.73 -27.72
CA GLY A 121 8.59 8.83 -26.84
C GLY A 121 8.73 9.87 -25.72
N LYS A 122 9.97 10.14 -25.29
CA LYS A 122 10.23 11.18 -24.28
C LYS A 122 9.77 12.58 -24.69
N GLU A 123 9.67 12.83 -25.98
CA GLU A 123 9.21 14.12 -26.51
C GLU A 123 7.69 14.28 -26.48
N PHE A 124 6.94 13.19 -26.25
CA PHE A 124 5.49 13.15 -26.25
C PHE A 124 4.87 13.08 -24.86
N CYS A 125 5.70 13.00 -23.83
CA CYS A 125 5.22 12.89 -22.47
C CYS A 125 5.68 14.07 -21.64
N GLY A 126 4.78 14.57 -20.80
CA GLY A 126 5.14 15.46 -19.70
C GLY A 126 6.03 14.73 -18.67
N PRO A 127 6.39 15.41 -17.58
CA PRO A 127 7.15 14.77 -16.51
C PRO A 127 6.41 13.57 -15.93
N PRO A 128 7.14 12.56 -15.44
CA PRO A 128 6.52 11.45 -14.70
C PRO A 128 5.60 11.97 -13.58
N ARG A 129 4.52 11.27 -13.34
CA ARG A 129 3.60 11.57 -12.25
C ARG A 129 3.93 10.68 -11.07
N GLU A 130 4.16 11.31 -9.93
CA GLU A 130 4.41 10.57 -8.70
C GLU A 130 3.26 9.59 -8.39
N GLY A 131 3.63 8.39 -7.95
CA GLY A 131 2.68 7.41 -7.45
C GLY A 131 2.14 7.84 -6.08
N GLU A 132 0.88 7.52 -5.80
CA GLU A 132 0.26 7.75 -4.50
C GLU A 132 0.64 6.67 -3.48
N SER A 133 0.60 7.02 -2.20
CA SER A 133 0.93 6.10 -1.12
C SER A 133 -0.10 6.12 -0.01
N PHE A 134 -0.44 4.91 0.45
CA PHE A 134 -1.37 4.65 1.53
C PHE A 134 -0.66 3.89 2.65
N VAL A 135 -0.86 4.33 3.90
CA VAL A 135 -0.35 3.67 5.09
C VAL A 135 -1.50 3.30 6.02
N TYR A 136 -1.48 2.08 6.51
CA TYR A 136 -2.39 1.60 7.53
C TYR A 136 -1.59 1.15 8.77
N CYS A 137 -1.81 1.82 9.88
CA CYS A 137 -1.28 1.45 11.19
C CYS A 137 -2.41 0.83 12.02
N THR A 138 -2.23 -0.45 12.38
CA THR A 138 -3.12 -1.15 13.31
C THR A 138 -2.87 -0.67 14.75
N ASP A 139 -3.28 -1.44 15.73
CA ASP A 139 -3.14 -1.15 17.15
C ASP A 139 -1.70 -0.82 17.53
N THR A 140 -1.47 0.36 18.06
CA THR A 140 -0.14 0.85 18.45
C THR A 140 -0.24 2.07 19.35
N VAL A 141 0.59 2.16 20.36
CA VAL A 141 0.91 3.46 20.96
C VAL A 141 1.83 4.22 20.00
N PHE A 142 1.98 5.53 20.19
CA PHE A 142 2.94 6.33 19.41
C PHE A 142 4.29 5.61 19.26
N SER A 143 4.79 5.49 18.03
CA SER A 143 6.04 4.83 17.72
C SER A 143 6.78 5.46 16.54
N GLU A 144 8.11 5.52 16.63
CA GLU A 144 8.98 6.01 15.55
C GLU A 144 8.86 5.15 14.28
N SER A 145 8.55 3.87 14.43
CA SER A 145 8.33 2.98 13.27
C SER A 145 7.09 3.38 12.48
N ALA A 146 5.99 3.78 13.17
CA ALA A 146 4.79 4.30 12.50
C ALA A 146 5.09 5.61 11.77
N VAL A 147 5.85 6.53 12.40
CA VAL A 147 6.29 7.79 11.77
C VAL A 147 7.13 7.50 10.53
N SER A 148 8.13 6.63 10.65
CA SER A 148 9.02 6.26 9.54
C SER A 148 8.27 5.62 8.37
N LEU A 149 7.35 4.69 8.66
CA LEU A 149 6.52 4.02 7.65
C LEU A 149 5.64 5.01 6.90
N SER A 150 5.10 6.00 7.61
CA SER A 150 4.16 7.00 7.10
C SER A 150 4.83 8.18 6.40
N LYS A 151 6.15 8.23 6.35
CA LYS A 151 6.89 9.39 5.82
C LYS A 151 6.42 9.79 4.42
N ASN A 152 5.96 11.05 4.30
CA ASN A 152 5.43 11.65 3.06
C ASN A 152 4.29 10.83 2.42
N ALA A 153 3.49 10.10 3.21
CA ALA A 153 2.35 9.36 2.67
C ALA A 153 1.23 10.31 2.23
N ASP A 154 0.51 9.93 1.18
CA ASP A 154 -0.67 10.68 0.73
C ASP A 154 -1.84 10.48 1.70
N LEU A 155 -1.95 9.28 2.25
CA LEU A 155 -2.97 8.94 3.24
C LEU A 155 -2.39 8.03 4.33
N LEU A 156 -2.60 8.41 5.59
CA LEU A 156 -2.38 7.58 6.76
C LEU A 156 -3.73 7.25 7.40
N VAL A 157 -4.01 5.97 7.57
CA VAL A 157 -5.06 5.47 8.46
C VAL A 157 -4.39 4.97 9.73
N HIS A 158 -4.76 5.54 10.88
CA HIS A 158 -4.13 5.25 12.16
C HIS A 158 -5.18 5.00 13.23
N GLU A 159 -4.92 4.06 14.12
CA GLU A 159 -5.78 3.85 15.27
C GLU A 159 -5.80 5.07 16.19
N SER A 160 -6.88 5.23 16.91
CA SER A 160 -7.11 6.31 17.89
C SER A 160 -8.13 5.83 18.91
N THR A 161 -7.74 4.83 19.69
CA THR A 161 -8.63 4.15 20.63
C THR A 161 -9.09 5.07 21.75
N PHE A 162 -8.23 5.98 22.21
CA PHE A 162 -8.47 6.83 23.36
C PHE A 162 -8.55 8.32 23.01
N SER A 163 -9.34 9.06 23.81
CA SER A 163 -9.24 10.52 23.83
C SER A 163 -7.95 10.97 24.53
N GLN A 164 -7.60 12.26 24.45
CA GLN A 164 -6.38 12.76 25.10
C GLN A 164 -6.47 12.71 26.62
N GLU A 165 -7.66 12.82 27.20
CA GLU A 165 -7.89 12.74 28.64
C GLU A 165 -7.48 11.38 29.22
N ASP A 166 -7.54 10.32 28.41
CA ASP A 166 -7.18 8.94 28.79
C ASP A 166 -5.76 8.55 28.35
N GLU A 167 -4.84 9.51 28.20
CA GLU A 167 -3.47 9.28 27.71
C GLU A 167 -2.70 8.23 28.54
N SER A 168 -2.84 8.26 29.86
CA SER A 168 -2.19 7.26 30.73
C SER A 168 -2.67 5.84 30.44
N MET A 169 -3.97 5.67 30.19
CA MET A 169 -4.56 4.39 29.80
C MET A 169 -4.11 3.96 28.40
N ALA A 170 -3.97 4.91 27.47
CA ALA A 170 -3.44 4.64 26.14
C ALA A 170 -2.03 4.04 26.21
N TYR A 171 -1.14 4.60 27.04
CA TYR A 171 0.19 4.02 27.26
C TYR A 171 0.16 2.66 27.95
N GLU A 172 -0.71 2.48 28.97
CA GLU A 172 -0.87 1.19 29.68
C GLU A 172 -1.34 0.07 28.72
N LYS A 173 -2.28 0.38 27.86
CA LYS A 173 -2.87 -0.58 26.91
C LYS A 173 -2.10 -0.69 25.60
N LEU A 174 -1.11 0.19 25.38
CA LEU A 174 -0.33 0.31 24.14
C LEU A 174 -1.20 0.61 22.90
N HIS A 175 -2.12 1.56 23.09
CA HIS A 175 -2.95 2.18 22.05
C HIS A 175 -2.65 3.67 21.91
N SER A 176 -3.16 4.29 20.87
CA SER A 176 -2.99 5.73 20.65
C SER A 176 -4.18 6.55 21.12
N THR A 177 -3.86 7.79 21.52
CA THR A 177 -4.86 8.87 21.60
C THR A 177 -4.99 9.57 20.25
N THR A 178 -6.05 10.40 20.12
CA THR A 178 -6.25 11.27 18.95
C THR A 178 -5.04 12.20 18.71
N ILE A 179 -4.42 12.70 19.77
CA ILE A 179 -3.22 13.54 19.69
C ILE A 179 -1.99 12.73 19.21
N MET A 180 -1.84 11.49 19.66
CA MET A 180 -0.75 10.61 19.19
C MET A 180 -0.88 10.29 17.71
N ALA A 181 -2.07 10.01 17.21
CA ALA A 181 -2.35 9.80 15.79
C ALA A 181 -2.02 11.06 14.97
N ALA A 182 -2.48 12.23 15.42
CA ALA A 182 -2.18 13.52 14.80
C ALA A 182 -0.67 13.82 14.81
N LYS A 183 0.02 13.54 15.92
CA LYS A 183 1.48 13.69 16.04
C LYS A 183 2.23 12.79 15.05
N THR A 184 1.79 11.55 14.88
CA THR A 184 2.36 10.64 13.88
C THR A 184 2.22 11.22 12.48
N ALA A 185 1.04 11.70 12.11
CA ALA A 185 0.79 12.33 10.81
C ALA A 185 1.64 13.59 10.58
N LEU A 186 1.75 14.44 11.60
CA LEU A 186 2.55 15.67 11.53
C LEU A 186 4.05 15.37 11.33
N LEU A 187 4.62 14.50 12.17
CA LEU A 187 6.04 14.15 12.13
C LEU A 187 6.42 13.39 10.87
N SER A 188 5.48 12.63 10.28
CA SER A 188 5.69 11.93 9.03
C SER A 188 5.45 12.79 7.78
N ASN A 189 5.00 14.03 7.93
CA ASN A 189 4.59 14.90 6.81
C ASN A 189 3.54 14.23 5.91
N THR A 190 2.58 13.54 6.51
CA THR A 190 1.47 12.87 5.79
C THR A 190 0.47 13.91 5.30
N LYS A 191 -0.03 13.78 4.07
CA LYS A 191 -0.96 14.75 3.48
C LYS A 191 -2.36 14.68 4.06
N LYS A 192 -2.85 13.46 4.39
CA LYS A 192 -4.19 13.23 4.96
C LYS A 192 -4.12 12.18 6.05
N LEU A 193 -4.86 12.40 7.14
CA LEU A 193 -5.04 11.44 8.23
C LEU A 193 -6.50 11.03 8.33
N ILE A 194 -6.74 9.71 8.43
CA ILE A 194 -8.01 9.13 8.87
C ILE A 194 -7.74 8.41 10.18
N ILE A 195 -8.53 8.72 11.20
CA ILE A 195 -8.50 7.99 12.46
C ILE A 195 -9.54 6.88 12.47
N THR A 196 -9.20 5.77 13.11
CA THR A 196 -10.05 4.58 13.20
C THR A 196 -9.92 3.94 14.58
N HIS A 197 -10.60 2.82 14.81
CA HIS A 197 -10.52 2.04 16.05
C HIS A 197 -10.91 2.86 17.28
N LEU A 198 -11.95 3.72 17.15
CA LEU A 198 -12.44 4.54 18.26
C LEU A 198 -13.10 3.67 19.32
N SER A 199 -12.79 3.93 20.59
CA SER A 199 -13.45 3.24 21.71
C SER A 199 -14.93 3.59 21.78
N PRO A 200 -15.83 2.62 22.06
CA PRO A 200 -17.25 2.90 22.28
C PRO A 200 -17.54 3.69 23.57
N ARG A 201 -16.52 4.12 24.28
CA ARG A 201 -16.64 5.02 25.47
C ARG A 201 -16.95 6.46 25.10
N TYR A 202 -16.70 6.85 23.86
CA TYR A 202 -16.84 8.22 23.37
C TYR A 202 -17.94 8.34 22.35
#